data_9e9988bb5319f6ebebd929f32aac50a7
#
_entry.id   9e9988bb5319f6ebebd929f32aac50a7
#
_cell.length_a   1.000
_cell.length_b   1.000
_cell.length_c   1.000
_cell.angle_alpha   90.00
_cell.angle_beta   90.00
_cell.angle_gamma   90.00
#
_symmetry.space_group_name_H-M   'P 1'
#
loop_
_entity.id
_entity.type
_entity.pdbx_description
1 polymer ?
#
loop_
_entity_poly.entity_id
_entity_poly.type
_entity_poly.pdbx_seq_one_letter_code
_entity_poly.pdbx_strand_id
1 'polypeptide(L)'
;MRRVERVEFSGLWDPEPGWLNTASYGLPPRPAWEALQAALSEWRVGAMSWEPWDESTTRSRESFARLVGADAADVFVGSTVSAALAPIATALPDGAKVLTDDVEFTSNVFPWKVHEDRGVEVVGVPGEELVAAIRPGIDLVAVSAVQSSTGVVLDLPAVIAASKEIGALVVIDGSQAVGWLPLTVDGIDALVVHTYKWLMSPRGATLGYLSPRLQELCRPSAAGWYAGADVHTSYYGTRMDLAPGARKFDQSPSWFCYVGAAPALELIEQIGVETIQQHNLALANEFRDGLGLPPSNSAIVSTSLAGAQEAFASAGIRAAVRDGKLRASFHLYTTPADVHQALAALKPLQ
;
A
#
# COMPACT_ATOMS: atom_id res chain seq x y z
N MET A 1 28.76 12.93 -11.62
CA MET A 1 27.56 12.90 -10.76
C MET A 1 26.86 14.26 -10.86
N ARG A 2 25.67 14.33 -11.48
CA ARG A 2 24.85 15.55 -11.44
C ARG A 2 24.29 15.65 -10.02
N ARG A 3 24.49 16.79 -9.36
CA ARG A 3 23.80 17.13 -8.10
C ARG A 3 22.30 17.06 -8.39
N VAL A 4 21.59 16.11 -7.80
CA VAL A 4 20.14 16.09 -7.81
C VAL A 4 19.71 17.35 -7.05
N GLU A 5 19.07 18.29 -7.74
CA GLU A 5 18.45 19.45 -7.07
C GLU A 5 17.43 18.88 -6.08
N ARG A 6 17.65 19.10 -4.79
CA ARG A 6 16.71 18.72 -3.74
C ARG A 6 15.45 19.54 -3.93
N VAL A 7 14.37 18.91 -4.32
CA VAL A 7 13.05 19.55 -4.37
C VAL A 7 12.65 19.87 -2.93
N GLU A 8 12.45 21.12 -2.64
CA GLU A 8 12.05 21.60 -1.31
C GLU A 8 10.52 21.49 -1.21
N PHE A 9 10.03 20.54 -0.42
CA PHE A 9 8.61 20.36 -0.12
C PHE A 9 8.19 21.08 1.16
N SER A 10 8.98 22.08 1.60
CA SER A 10 8.72 22.85 2.81
C SER A 10 7.34 23.48 2.79
N GLY A 11 6.62 23.33 3.89
CA GLY A 11 5.28 23.90 4.07
C GLY A 11 4.13 23.00 3.63
N LEU A 12 4.37 21.79 3.08
CA LEU A 12 3.32 20.82 2.78
C LEU A 12 3.02 19.89 3.97
N TRP A 13 3.95 19.75 4.90
CA TRP A 13 3.79 18.98 6.14
C TRP A 13 4.33 19.77 7.34
N ASP A 14 3.79 19.44 8.51
CA ASP A 14 4.22 19.99 9.80
C ASP A 14 4.69 18.82 10.73
N PRO A 15 5.76 18.08 10.36
CA PRO A 15 6.20 16.93 11.13
C PRO A 15 6.89 17.37 12.43
N GLU A 16 6.66 16.64 13.51
CA GLU A 16 7.60 16.67 14.64
C GLU A 16 8.95 16.06 14.18
N PRO A 17 10.09 16.64 14.58
CA PRO A 17 11.41 16.12 14.21
C PRO A 17 11.58 14.64 14.55
N GLY A 18 12.32 13.91 13.70
CA GLY A 18 12.61 12.50 13.92
C GLY A 18 11.48 11.53 13.54
N TRP A 19 10.54 11.91 12.68
CA TRP A 19 9.54 10.97 12.17
C TRP A 19 10.12 10.10 11.04
N LEU A 20 10.52 8.86 11.39
CA LEU A 20 11.06 7.86 10.47
C LEU A 20 10.18 6.60 10.41
N ASN A 21 8.84 6.75 10.42
CA ASN A 21 7.91 5.63 10.59
C ASN A 21 6.79 5.57 9.53
N THR A 22 7.02 6.09 8.33
CA THR A 22 6.06 6.07 7.21
C THR A 22 5.57 4.66 6.87
N ALA A 23 6.45 3.66 6.94
CA ALA A 23 6.07 2.26 6.69
C ALA A 23 5.06 1.70 7.72
N SER A 24 4.79 2.39 8.84
CA SER A 24 3.67 2.11 9.75
C SER A 24 2.46 2.98 9.43
N TYR A 25 2.65 4.29 9.29
CA TYR A 25 1.68 5.24 8.74
C TYR A 25 2.36 6.54 8.31
N GLY A 26 1.86 7.14 7.21
CA GLY A 26 2.32 8.42 6.69
C GLY A 26 1.68 9.60 7.40
N LEU A 27 2.32 10.76 7.32
CA LEU A 27 1.76 12.03 7.80
C LEU A 27 0.92 12.66 6.69
N PRO A 28 -0.27 13.20 7.00
CA PRO A 28 -1.10 13.84 6.00
C PRO A 28 -0.45 15.12 5.49
N PRO A 29 -0.43 15.37 4.18
CA PRO A 29 -0.06 16.68 3.67
C PRO A 29 -1.14 17.71 4.03
N ARG A 30 -0.76 18.99 4.09
CA ARG A 30 -1.66 20.08 4.48
C ARG A 30 -2.98 20.09 3.71
N PRO A 31 -3.03 19.91 2.36
CA PRO A 31 -4.31 19.85 1.65
C PRO A 31 -5.23 18.72 2.12
N ALA A 32 -4.66 17.55 2.45
CA ALA A 32 -5.42 16.41 2.98
C ALA A 32 -5.96 16.69 4.39
N TRP A 33 -5.14 17.29 5.24
CA TRP A 33 -5.53 17.70 6.59
C TRP A 33 -6.65 18.73 6.56
N GLU A 34 -6.52 19.79 5.77
CA GLU A 34 -7.49 20.88 5.65
C GLU A 34 -8.83 20.38 5.09
N ALA A 35 -8.83 19.56 4.06
CA ALA A 35 -10.03 18.94 3.51
C ALA A 35 -10.78 18.10 4.56
N LEU A 36 -10.04 17.30 5.35
CA LEU A 36 -10.63 16.49 6.41
C LEU A 36 -11.21 17.35 7.54
N GLN A 37 -10.52 18.40 7.96
CA GLN A 37 -11.02 19.33 8.99
C GLN A 37 -12.30 20.04 8.53
N ALA A 38 -12.37 20.46 7.27
CA ALA A 38 -13.56 21.05 6.68
C ALA A 38 -14.75 20.07 6.74
N ALA A 39 -14.56 18.84 6.23
CA ALA A 39 -15.61 17.81 6.24
C ALA A 39 -16.08 17.44 7.65
N LEU A 40 -15.17 17.33 8.62
CA LEU A 40 -15.52 17.09 10.03
C LEU A 40 -16.31 18.24 10.64
N SER A 41 -16.00 19.49 10.26
CA SER A 41 -16.72 20.68 10.74
C SER A 41 -18.13 20.74 10.19
N GLU A 42 -18.34 20.39 8.92
CA GLU A 42 -19.65 20.31 8.27
C GLU A 42 -20.50 19.18 8.87
N TRP A 43 -19.91 18.00 9.06
CA TRP A 43 -20.56 16.86 9.70
C TRP A 43 -21.02 17.18 11.13
N ARG A 44 -20.19 17.87 11.91
CA ARG A 44 -20.50 18.24 13.31
C ARG A 44 -21.81 19.01 13.45
N VAL A 45 -22.19 19.80 12.45
CA VAL A 45 -23.37 20.66 12.47
C VAL A 45 -24.52 20.17 11.57
N GLY A 46 -24.30 19.04 10.86
CA GLY A 46 -25.29 18.49 9.93
C GLY A 46 -25.53 19.38 8.70
N ALA A 47 -24.53 20.15 8.29
CA ALA A 47 -24.66 21.11 7.19
C ALA A 47 -24.56 20.48 5.80
N MET A 48 -24.25 19.19 5.71
CA MET A 48 -23.89 18.55 4.44
C MET A 48 -24.43 17.12 4.32
N SER A 49 -24.72 16.71 3.09
CA SER A 49 -24.99 15.32 2.71
C SER A 49 -23.67 14.57 2.42
N TRP A 50 -23.73 13.27 2.17
CA TRP A 50 -22.57 12.43 1.92
C TRP A 50 -22.01 12.54 0.49
N GLU A 51 -22.83 12.96 -0.48
CA GLU A 51 -22.46 12.96 -1.90
C GLU A 51 -21.20 13.78 -2.21
N PRO A 52 -21.01 15.00 -1.69
CA PRO A 52 -19.78 15.74 -1.89
C PRO A 52 -18.54 15.05 -1.30
N TRP A 53 -18.69 14.30 -0.20
CA TRP A 53 -17.59 13.50 0.34
C TRP A 53 -17.28 12.29 -0.56
N ASP A 54 -18.30 11.76 -1.24
CA ASP A 54 -18.14 10.63 -2.17
C ASP A 54 -17.41 11.00 -3.45
N GLU A 55 -17.46 12.27 -3.86
CA GLU A 55 -16.60 12.79 -4.94
C GLU A 55 -15.13 12.52 -4.66
N SER A 56 -14.71 12.56 -3.39
CA SER A 56 -13.35 12.25 -2.98
C SER A 56 -13.01 10.75 -3.16
N THR A 57 -14.00 9.87 -3.06
CA THR A 57 -13.83 8.43 -3.38
C THR A 57 -13.55 8.24 -4.86
N THR A 58 -14.31 8.92 -5.72
CA THR A 58 -14.11 8.89 -7.17
C THR A 58 -12.74 9.46 -7.56
N ARG A 59 -12.38 10.63 -7.04
CA ARG A 59 -11.06 11.25 -7.28
C ARG A 59 -9.91 10.36 -6.81
N SER A 60 -10.05 9.70 -5.65
CA SER A 60 -9.04 8.75 -5.15
C SER A 60 -8.86 7.55 -6.08
N ARG A 61 -9.97 7.01 -6.60
CA ARG A 61 -9.96 5.92 -7.59
C ARG A 61 -9.22 6.32 -8.86
N GLU A 62 -9.55 7.46 -9.43
CA GLU A 62 -8.96 7.98 -10.66
C GLU A 62 -7.47 8.27 -10.48
N SER A 63 -7.10 8.92 -9.37
CA SER A 63 -5.71 9.23 -9.04
C SER A 63 -4.89 7.95 -8.87
N PHE A 64 -5.42 6.97 -8.14
CA PHE A 64 -4.76 5.67 -7.98
C PHE A 64 -4.59 4.96 -9.33
N ALA A 65 -5.62 4.95 -10.16
CA ALA A 65 -5.55 4.35 -11.49
C ALA A 65 -4.40 4.96 -12.32
N ARG A 66 -4.28 6.29 -12.33
CA ARG A 66 -3.16 6.97 -13.02
C ARG A 66 -1.79 6.62 -12.43
N LEU A 67 -1.70 6.55 -11.09
CA LEU A 67 -0.44 6.22 -10.39
C LEU A 67 0.09 4.82 -10.73
N VAL A 68 -0.81 3.87 -11.05
CA VAL A 68 -0.42 2.47 -11.32
C VAL A 68 -0.64 2.04 -12.78
N GLY A 69 -0.99 2.99 -13.67
CA GLY A 69 -1.22 2.70 -15.09
C GLY A 69 -2.45 1.83 -15.37
N ALA A 70 -3.48 1.91 -14.52
CA ALA A 70 -4.74 1.18 -14.68
C ALA A 70 -5.83 2.03 -15.35
N ASP A 71 -6.89 1.39 -15.87
CA ASP A 71 -8.16 2.06 -16.11
C ASP A 71 -8.92 2.22 -14.77
N ALA A 72 -9.52 3.38 -14.54
CA ALA A 72 -10.32 3.62 -13.34
C ALA A 72 -11.53 2.66 -13.23
N ALA A 73 -12.02 2.12 -14.33
CA ALA A 73 -13.07 1.10 -14.36
C ALA A 73 -12.62 -0.25 -13.76
N ASP A 74 -11.30 -0.50 -13.72
CA ASP A 74 -10.70 -1.70 -13.15
C ASP A 74 -10.24 -1.52 -11.70
N VAL A 75 -10.55 -0.35 -11.11
CA VAL A 75 -10.22 -0.04 -9.71
C VAL A 75 -11.49 -0.10 -8.84
N PHE A 76 -11.39 -0.79 -7.72
CA PHE A 76 -12.41 -0.83 -6.67
C PHE A 76 -11.94 -0.16 -5.38
N VAL A 77 -12.87 0.17 -4.49
CA VAL A 77 -12.62 0.78 -3.20
C VAL A 77 -13.06 -0.12 -2.05
N GLY A 78 -12.29 -0.09 -0.96
CA GLY A 78 -12.55 -0.89 0.22
C GLY A 78 -11.98 -0.26 1.49
N SER A 79 -11.94 -1.05 2.56
CA SER A 79 -11.49 -0.58 3.88
C SER A 79 -10.16 -1.18 4.34
N THR A 80 -9.86 -2.42 3.95
CA THR A 80 -8.64 -3.13 4.35
C THR A 80 -8.14 -4.04 3.23
N VAL A 81 -6.83 -4.30 3.17
CA VAL A 81 -6.21 -5.24 2.22
C VAL A 81 -6.84 -6.63 2.35
N SER A 82 -7.00 -7.16 3.56
CA SER A 82 -7.57 -8.50 3.75
C SER A 82 -9.01 -8.60 3.26
N ALA A 83 -9.85 -7.56 3.47
CA ALA A 83 -11.21 -7.54 2.93
C ALA A 83 -11.22 -7.41 1.39
N ALA A 84 -10.27 -6.67 0.82
CA ALA A 84 -10.10 -6.54 -0.62
C ALA A 84 -9.69 -7.86 -1.30
N LEU A 85 -8.90 -8.69 -0.62
CA LEU A 85 -8.45 -10.00 -1.11
C LEU A 85 -9.49 -11.12 -0.94
N ALA A 86 -10.46 -10.97 -0.02
CA ALA A 86 -11.43 -12.01 0.29
C ALA A 86 -12.24 -12.52 -0.92
N PRO A 87 -12.72 -11.68 -1.85
CA PRO A 87 -13.40 -12.14 -3.06
C PRO A 87 -12.52 -13.02 -3.95
N ILE A 88 -11.22 -12.71 -4.05
CA ILE A 88 -10.25 -13.48 -4.83
C ILE A 88 -10.02 -14.84 -4.17
N ALA A 89 -9.79 -14.84 -2.85
CA ALA A 89 -9.59 -16.07 -2.09
C ALA A 89 -10.80 -17.02 -2.16
N THR A 90 -12.01 -16.46 -2.10
CA THR A 90 -13.25 -17.22 -2.23
C THR A 90 -13.42 -17.83 -3.65
N ALA A 91 -12.86 -17.19 -4.68
CA ALA A 91 -12.94 -17.65 -6.06
C ALA A 91 -11.95 -18.76 -6.42
N LEU A 92 -10.95 -19.00 -5.58
CA LEU A 92 -9.99 -20.09 -5.80
C LEU A 92 -10.71 -21.45 -5.80
N PRO A 93 -10.30 -22.39 -6.68
CA PRO A 93 -10.80 -23.76 -6.66
C PRO A 93 -10.38 -24.48 -5.38
N ASP A 94 -11.13 -25.52 -5.02
CA ASP A 94 -10.75 -26.41 -3.93
C ASP A 94 -9.40 -27.07 -4.24
N GLY A 95 -8.52 -27.14 -3.25
CA GLY A 95 -7.17 -27.67 -3.41
C GLY A 95 -6.18 -26.74 -4.09
N ALA A 96 -6.53 -25.48 -4.34
CA ALA A 96 -5.61 -24.49 -4.92
C ALA A 96 -4.36 -24.28 -4.07
N LYS A 97 -3.23 -24.00 -4.75
CA LYS A 97 -1.95 -23.68 -4.09
C LYS A 97 -1.58 -22.21 -4.28
N VAL A 98 -1.41 -21.53 -3.15
CA VAL A 98 -0.99 -20.12 -3.08
C VAL A 98 0.46 -20.07 -2.62
N LEU A 99 1.35 -19.55 -3.46
CA LEU A 99 2.76 -19.30 -3.12
C LEU A 99 2.92 -17.91 -2.53
N THR A 100 3.69 -17.78 -1.46
CA THR A 100 3.99 -16.50 -0.81
C THR A 100 5.40 -16.47 -0.22
N ASP A 101 5.88 -15.28 0.21
CA ASP A 101 7.08 -15.12 1.02
C ASP A 101 6.80 -15.68 2.45
N ASP A 102 7.75 -16.39 3.07
CA ASP A 102 7.60 -16.97 4.41
C ASP A 102 7.51 -15.90 5.53
N VAL A 103 7.96 -14.66 5.24
CA VAL A 103 7.85 -13.49 6.11
C VAL A 103 6.78 -12.50 5.64
N GLU A 104 5.83 -12.94 4.80
CA GLU A 104 4.78 -12.08 4.25
C GLU A 104 3.86 -11.52 5.35
N PHE A 105 3.37 -10.29 5.13
CA PHE A 105 2.45 -9.65 6.05
C PHE A 105 1.10 -10.38 6.09
N THR A 106 0.61 -10.71 7.28
CA THR A 106 -0.53 -11.60 7.48
C THR A 106 -1.84 -11.15 6.83
N SER A 107 -2.02 -9.86 6.55
CA SER A 107 -3.18 -9.39 5.76
C SER A 107 -3.16 -9.88 4.30
N ASN A 108 -1.99 -10.30 3.80
CA ASN A 108 -1.83 -10.93 2.49
C ASN A 108 -1.67 -12.47 2.58
N VAL A 109 -1.74 -13.05 3.77
CA VAL A 109 -1.64 -14.51 4.01
C VAL A 109 -2.97 -15.09 4.48
N PHE A 110 -3.57 -14.49 5.52
CA PHE A 110 -4.76 -15.04 6.17
C PHE A 110 -5.98 -15.16 5.26
N PRO A 111 -6.24 -14.25 4.30
CA PRO A 111 -7.36 -14.44 3.37
C PRO A 111 -7.32 -15.76 2.59
N TRP A 112 -6.13 -16.29 2.34
CA TRP A 112 -5.95 -17.58 1.68
C TRP A 112 -6.06 -18.73 2.68
N LYS A 113 -5.41 -18.61 3.85
CA LYS A 113 -5.36 -19.66 4.87
C LYS A 113 -6.72 -20.02 5.47
N VAL A 114 -7.67 -19.10 5.54
CA VAL A 114 -9.02 -19.41 6.05
C VAL A 114 -9.78 -20.40 5.18
N HIS A 115 -9.27 -20.76 4.02
CA HIS A 115 -9.83 -21.78 3.11
C HIS A 115 -9.10 -23.14 3.15
N GLU A 116 -8.31 -23.40 4.19
CA GLU A 116 -7.64 -24.70 4.40
C GLU A 116 -8.64 -25.87 4.49
N ASP A 117 -9.86 -25.63 4.97
CA ASP A 117 -10.95 -26.59 5.00
C ASP A 117 -11.43 -27.05 3.61
N ARG A 118 -11.19 -26.21 2.58
CA ARG A 118 -11.41 -26.51 1.15
C ARG A 118 -10.18 -27.11 0.49
N GLY A 119 -9.12 -27.41 1.25
CA GLY A 119 -7.85 -27.91 0.75
C GLY A 119 -6.94 -26.85 0.14
N VAL A 120 -7.24 -25.54 0.29
CA VAL A 120 -6.33 -24.48 -0.17
C VAL A 120 -5.04 -24.54 0.63
N GLU A 121 -3.92 -24.71 -0.05
CA GLU A 121 -2.58 -24.79 0.54
C GLU A 121 -1.84 -23.46 0.36
N VAL A 122 -1.33 -22.88 1.45
CA VAL A 122 -0.47 -21.69 1.40
C VAL A 122 0.98 -22.13 1.64
N VAL A 123 1.81 -21.99 0.60
CA VAL A 123 3.22 -22.39 0.59
C VAL A 123 4.07 -21.16 0.78
N GLY A 124 4.71 -20.99 1.94
CA GLY A 124 5.70 -19.95 2.20
C GLY A 124 7.09 -20.45 1.81
N VAL A 125 7.87 -19.59 1.14
CA VAL A 125 9.28 -19.82 0.82
C VAL A 125 10.10 -18.57 1.12
N PRO A 126 11.41 -18.68 1.40
CA PRO A 126 12.27 -17.52 1.52
C PRO A 126 12.19 -16.63 0.26
N GLY A 127 12.18 -15.31 0.42
CA GLY A 127 11.98 -14.37 -0.68
C GLY A 127 12.99 -14.54 -1.83
N GLU A 128 14.24 -14.94 -1.54
CA GLU A 128 15.27 -15.25 -2.53
C GLU A 128 14.98 -16.53 -3.34
N GLU A 129 14.15 -17.43 -2.82
CA GLU A 129 13.74 -18.66 -3.50
C GLU A 129 12.40 -18.50 -4.25
N LEU A 130 11.69 -17.41 -4.05
CA LEU A 130 10.32 -17.20 -4.50
C LEU A 130 10.17 -17.44 -6.01
N VAL A 131 10.99 -16.81 -6.84
CA VAL A 131 10.91 -16.95 -8.30
C VAL A 131 11.15 -18.39 -8.74
N ALA A 132 12.12 -19.08 -8.12
CA ALA A 132 12.41 -20.48 -8.42
C ALA A 132 11.30 -21.44 -7.96
N ALA A 133 10.52 -21.06 -6.95
CA ALA A 133 9.38 -21.82 -6.44
C ALA A 133 8.13 -21.68 -7.31
N ILE A 134 8.07 -20.71 -8.23
CA ILE A 134 6.97 -20.55 -9.20
C ILE A 134 7.11 -21.64 -10.26
N ARG A 135 6.33 -22.73 -10.12
CA ARG A 135 6.40 -23.93 -10.97
C ARG A 135 5.02 -24.55 -11.16
N PRO A 136 4.82 -25.41 -12.14
CA PRO A 136 3.53 -26.07 -12.38
C PRO A 136 2.93 -26.66 -11.10
N GLY A 137 1.66 -26.37 -10.87
CA GLY A 137 0.91 -26.74 -9.66
C GLY A 137 0.75 -25.58 -8.66
N ILE A 138 1.35 -24.41 -8.91
CA ILE A 138 1.00 -23.17 -8.23
C ILE A 138 -0.11 -22.48 -9.00
N ASP A 139 -1.22 -22.14 -8.34
CA ASP A 139 -2.39 -21.49 -8.94
C ASP A 139 -2.34 -19.97 -8.78
N LEU A 140 -1.72 -19.49 -7.70
CA LEU A 140 -1.64 -18.06 -7.38
C LEU A 140 -0.34 -17.75 -6.63
N VAL A 141 0.25 -16.59 -6.97
CA VAL A 141 1.38 -15.99 -6.24
C VAL A 141 0.87 -14.73 -5.54
N ALA A 142 0.90 -14.72 -4.20
CA ALA A 142 0.45 -13.58 -3.36
C ALA A 142 1.63 -13.03 -2.58
N VAL A 143 2.11 -11.84 -2.94
CA VAL A 143 3.33 -11.25 -2.36
C VAL A 143 3.25 -9.74 -2.25
N SER A 144 4.02 -9.17 -1.31
CA SER A 144 4.22 -7.73 -1.21
C SER A 144 5.26 -7.25 -2.21
N ALA A 145 5.00 -6.15 -2.93
CA ALA A 145 5.98 -5.54 -3.83
C ALA A 145 7.24 -5.05 -3.09
N VAL A 146 7.07 -4.64 -1.82
CA VAL A 146 8.15 -4.31 -0.89
C VAL A 146 7.85 -4.98 0.45
N GLN A 147 8.77 -5.79 0.93
CA GLN A 147 8.60 -6.52 2.18
C GLN A 147 8.55 -5.59 3.40
N SER A 148 7.53 -5.74 4.22
CA SER A 148 7.20 -4.78 5.29
C SER A 148 8.22 -4.75 6.43
N SER A 149 8.86 -5.87 6.79
CA SER A 149 9.81 -5.95 7.91
C SER A 149 11.24 -5.64 7.51
N THR A 150 11.64 -6.02 6.30
CA THR A 150 13.01 -5.92 5.81
C THR A 150 13.24 -4.75 4.87
N GLY A 151 12.20 -4.33 4.14
CA GLY A 151 12.29 -3.34 3.07
C GLY A 151 12.80 -3.91 1.75
N VAL A 152 12.97 -5.21 1.61
CA VAL A 152 13.39 -5.84 0.34
C VAL A 152 12.35 -5.51 -0.74
N VAL A 153 12.83 -4.96 -1.85
CA VAL A 153 12.03 -4.71 -3.06
C VAL A 153 12.06 -5.97 -3.91
N LEU A 154 10.89 -6.51 -4.18
CA LEU A 154 10.72 -7.74 -4.95
C LEU A 154 11.04 -7.51 -6.44
N ASP A 155 11.67 -8.50 -7.09
CA ASP A 155 11.80 -8.52 -8.55
C ASP A 155 10.45 -8.90 -9.19
N LEU A 156 9.54 -7.92 -9.25
CA LEU A 156 8.20 -8.11 -9.84
C LEU A 156 8.24 -8.58 -11.29
N PRO A 157 9.11 -8.04 -12.17
CA PRO A 157 9.23 -8.55 -13.53
C PRO A 157 9.52 -10.05 -13.59
N ALA A 158 10.42 -10.56 -12.74
CA ALA A 158 10.75 -11.99 -12.70
C ALA A 158 9.57 -12.83 -12.16
N VAL A 159 8.88 -12.36 -11.11
CA VAL A 159 7.67 -13.02 -10.58
C VAL A 159 6.57 -13.09 -11.63
N ILE A 160 6.30 -11.98 -12.32
CA ILE A 160 5.26 -11.90 -13.37
C ILE A 160 5.60 -12.83 -14.53
N ALA A 161 6.86 -12.83 -14.99
CA ALA A 161 7.30 -13.68 -16.09
C ALA A 161 7.13 -15.18 -15.75
N ALA A 162 7.63 -15.61 -14.59
CA ALA A 162 7.52 -16.99 -14.14
C ALA A 162 6.06 -17.45 -13.92
N SER A 163 5.22 -16.57 -13.34
CA SER A 163 3.80 -16.85 -13.14
C SER A 163 3.05 -16.99 -14.46
N LYS A 164 3.37 -16.15 -15.44
CA LYS A 164 2.77 -16.18 -16.79
C LYS A 164 3.09 -17.49 -17.51
N GLU A 165 4.30 -18.03 -17.38
CA GLU A 165 4.71 -19.29 -18.01
C GLU A 165 3.86 -20.48 -17.57
N ILE A 166 3.38 -20.47 -16.32
CA ILE A 166 2.55 -21.56 -15.76
C ILE A 166 1.06 -21.22 -15.69
N GLY A 167 0.67 -19.97 -16.05
CA GLY A 167 -0.71 -19.50 -15.99
C GLY A 167 -1.23 -19.17 -14.60
N ALA A 168 -0.34 -19.05 -13.58
CA ALA A 168 -0.71 -18.68 -12.22
C ALA A 168 -1.18 -17.22 -12.15
N LEU A 169 -2.10 -16.93 -11.22
CA LEU A 169 -2.53 -15.57 -10.90
C LEU A 169 -1.45 -14.83 -10.12
N VAL A 170 -1.31 -13.52 -10.37
CA VAL A 170 -0.36 -12.65 -9.65
C VAL A 170 -1.14 -11.62 -8.85
N VAL A 171 -1.05 -11.71 -7.52
CA VAL A 171 -1.69 -10.81 -6.56
C VAL A 171 -0.62 -10.10 -5.75
N ILE A 172 -0.62 -8.77 -5.82
CA ILE A 172 0.40 -7.93 -5.20
C ILE A 172 -0.20 -7.05 -4.10
N ASP A 173 0.38 -7.11 -2.90
CA ASP A 173 0.19 -6.06 -1.90
C ASP A 173 1.18 -4.92 -2.16
N GLY A 174 0.66 -3.80 -2.65
CA GLY A 174 1.43 -2.59 -2.94
C GLY A 174 1.53 -1.62 -1.76
N SER A 175 1.04 -1.98 -0.57
CA SER A 175 0.93 -1.06 0.58
C SER A 175 2.26 -0.47 1.06
N GLN A 176 3.39 -1.09 0.75
CA GLN A 176 4.72 -0.57 1.06
C GLN A 176 5.45 0.00 -0.18
N ALA A 177 4.80 0.00 -1.35
CA ALA A 177 5.42 0.39 -2.62
C ALA A 177 4.76 1.61 -3.26
N VAL A 178 3.43 1.56 -3.46
CA VAL A 178 2.70 2.59 -4.19
C VAL A 178 2.78 3.93 -3.47
N GLY A 179 3.15 4.96 -4.24
CA GLY A 179 3.38 6.32 -3.76
C GLY A 179 4.86 6.73 -3.71
N TRP A 180 5.79 5.76 -3.79
CA TRP A 180 7.23 6.09 -3.85
C TRP A 180 8.02 5.18 -4.81
N LEU A 181 7.58 3.94 -5.05
CA LEU A 181 8.20 3.02 -6.00
C LEU A 181 7.38 3.03 -7.29
N PRO A 182 7.97 3.38 -8.45
CA PRO A 182 7.29 3.23 -9.74
C PRO A 182 6.84 1.78 -9.95
N LEU A 183 5.54 1.59 -10.17
CA LEU A 183 4.92 0.29 -10.33
C LEU A 183 3.74 0.43 -11.29
N THR A 184 3.59 -0.51 -12.24
CA THR A 184 2.42 -0.61 -13.11
C THR A 184 1.70 -1.93 -12.90
N VAL A 185 0.42 -1.98 -13.31
CA VAL A 185 -0.39 -3.21 -13.21
C VAL A 185 -0.15 -4.19 -14.35
N ASP A 186 0.79 -3.93 -15.24
CA ASP A 186 1.11 -4.79 -16.38
C ASP A 186 1.52 -6.19 -15.93
N GLY A 187 0.73 -7.19 -16.31
CA GLY A 187 0.95 -8.59 -15.94
C GLY A 187 0.55 -8.97 -14.50
N ILE A 188 -0.06 -8.05 -13.77
CA ILE A 188 -0.62 -8.27 -12.43
C ILE A 188 -2.11 -8.54 -12.55
N ASP A 189 -2.64 -9.54 -11.85
CA ASP A 189 -4.08 -9.83 -11.81
C ASP A 189 -4.81 -9.01 -10.74
N ALA A 190 -4.19 -8.78 -9.58
CA ALA A 190 -4.68 -7.85 -8.57
C ALA A 190 -3.55 -7.08 -7.91
N LEU A 191 -3.75 -5.78 -7.71
CA LEU A 191 -2.92 -4.92 -6.88
C LEU A 191 -3.80 -4.30 -5.80
N VAL A 192 -3.47 -4.51 -4.52
CA VAL A 192 -4.21 -3.93 -3.39
C VAL A 192 -3.31 -3.05 -2.54
N VAL A 193 -3.83 -1.91 -2.09
CA VAL A 193 -3.02 -0.89 -1.42
C VAL A 193 -3.80 -0.25 -0.28
N HIS A 194 -3.27 -0.33 0.93
CA HIS A 194 -3.67 0.57 2.01
C HIS A 194 -3.12 1.98 1.77
N THR A 195 -3.99 2.99 1.85
CA THR A 195 -3.63 4.38 1.53
C THR A 195 -2.93 5.13 2.68
N TYR A 196 -2.99 4.64 3.92
CA TYR A 196 -2.53 5.37 5.11
C TYR A 196 -1.02 5.33 5.37
N LYS A 197 -0.23 4.66 4.52
CA LYS A 197 1.24 4.62 4.65
C LYS A 197 1.88 5.64 3.70
N TRP A 198 2.35 5.16 2.56
CA TRP A 198 3.05 5.96 1.56
C TRP A 198 2.14 6.89 0.74
N LEU A 199 0.82 6.62 0.74
CA LEU A 199 -0.19 7.51 0.16
C LEU A 199 -0.74 8.54 1.18
N MET A 200 -0.20 8.57 2.40
CA MET A 200 -0.35 9.62 3.42
C MET A 200 -1.80 10.01 3.76
N SER A 201 -2.73 9.08 3.65
CA SER A 201 -4.15 9.30 3.93
C SER A 201 -4.57 8.79 5.32
N PRO A 202 -5.77 9.12 5.80
CA PRO A 202 -6.33 8.49 6.98
C PRO A 202 -6.48 6.97 6.81
N ARG A 203 -6.38 6.23 7.93
CA ARG A 203 -6.58 4.78 7.91
C ARG A 203 -8.06 4.44 7.73
N GLY A 204 -8.38 3.52 6.81
CA GLY A 204 -9.74 3.06 6.53
C GLY A 204 -10.11 3.14 5.04
N ALA A 205 -9.19 3.62 4.20
CA ALA A 205 -9.29 3.55 2.74
C ALA A 205 -8.30 2.52 2.19
N THR A 206 -8.78 1.71 1.24
CA THR A 206 -8.01 0.76 0.45
C THR A 206 -8.44 0.89 -0.99
N LEU A 207 -7.50 0.91 -1.89
CA LEU A 207 -7.71 0.93 -3.33
C LEU A 207 -7.18 -0.37 -3.92
N GLY A 208 -7.91 -0.96 -4.84
CA GLY A 208 -7.51 -2.20 -5.48
C GLY A 208 -7.78 -2.19 -6.98
N TYR A 209 -6.81 -2.64 -7.76
CA TYR A 209 -6.96 -2.98 -9.15
C TYR A 209 -7.31 -4.47 -9.28
N LEU A 210 -8.24 -4.80 -10.16
CA LEU A 210 -8.53 -6.17 -10.59
C LEU A 210 -8.45 -6.26 -12.11
N SER A 211 -7.65 -7.19 -12.61
CA SER A 211 -7.64 -7.49 -14.05
C SER A 211 -9.02 -7.96 -14.54
N PRO A 212 -9.35 -7.74 -15.81
CA PRO A 212 -10.61 -8.26 -16.40
C PRO A 212 -10.79 -9.77 -16.14
N ARG A 213 -9.68 -10.55 -16.16
CA ARG A 213 -9.69 -11.98 -15.85
C ARG A 213 -10.20 -12.24 -14.43
N LEU A 214 -9.71 -11.51 -13.41
CA LEU A 214 -10.18 -11.67 -12.04
C LEU A 214 -11.60 -11.15 -11.83
N GLN A 215 -11.98 -10.08 -12.52
CA GLN A 215 -13.35 -9.58 -12.46
C GLN A 215 -14.38 -10.59 -12.95
N GLU A 216 -14.02 -11.45 -13.91
CA GLU A 216 -14.89 -12.54 -14.40
C GLU A 216 -14.91 -13.73 -13.43
N LEU A 217 -13.76 -14.08 -12.84
CA LEU A 217 -13.63 -15.21 -11.93
C LEU A 217 -14.27 -14.95 -10.56
N CYS A 218 -14.14 -13.71 -10.05
CA CYS A 218 -14.54 -13.37 -8.70
C CYS A 218 -16.03 -13.00 -8.60
N ARG A 219 -16.64 -13.38 -7.48
CA ARG A 219 -17.96 -12.90 -7.08
C ARG A 219 -17.81 -11.76 -6.08
N PRO A 220 -18.53 -10.65 -6.22
CA PRO A 220 -18.49 -9.55 -5.29
C PRO A 220 -19.27 -9.92 -4.00
N SER A 221 -18.70 -10.79 -3.18
CA SER A 221 -19.34 -11.37 -1.99
C SER A 221 -19.67 -10.34 -0.88
N ALA A 222 -19.03 -9.17 -0.93
CA ALA A 222 -19.27 -8.06 -0.02
C ALA A 222 -20.10 -6.93 -0.67
N ALA A 223 -20.72 -7.17 -1.83
CA ALA A 223 -21.52 -6.16 -2.52
C ALA A 223 -22.71 -5.70 -1.65
N GLY A 224 -22.85 -4.39 -1.54
CA GLY A 224 -23.97 -3.71 -0.94
C GLY A 224 -24.54 -2.68 -1.91
N TRP A 225 -25.32 -1.73 -1.41
CA TRP A 225 -25.95 -0.68 -2.23
C TRP A 225 -24.92 0.12 -3.06
N TYR A 226 -23.71 0.33 -2.53
CA TYR A 226 -22.64 1.11 -3.18
C TYR A 226 -21.99 0.38 -4.38
N ALA A 227 -22.10 -0.95 -4.43
CA ALA A 227 -21.68 -1.76 -5.58
C ALA A 227 -22.72 -1.76 -6.72
N GLY A 228 -23.86 -1.11 -6.56
CA GLY A 228 -24.92 -1.01 -7.56
C GLY A 228 -24.53 -0.14 -8.75
N ALA A 229 -25.14 -0.44 -9.90
CA ALA A 229 -24.94 0.33 -11.15
C ALA A 229 -25.32 1.80 -10.95
N ASP A 230 -26.42 2.04 -10.24
CA ASP A 230 -26.84 3.34 -9.73
C ASP A 230 -27.04 3.22 -8.20
N VAL A 231 -26.19 3.91 -7.46
CA VAL A 231 -26.17 3.84 -5.98
C VAL A 231 -27.48 4.33 -5.36
N HIS A 232 -28.14 5.35 -5.95
CA HIS A 232 -29.37 5.94 -5.41
C HIS A 232 -30.59 5.05 -5.61
N THR A 233 -30.59 4.19 -6.59
CA THR A 233 -31.69 3.23 -6.85
C THR A 233 -31.43 1.86 -6.23
N SER A 234 -30.25 1.65 -5.64
CA SER A 234 -29.80 0.36 -5.08
C SER A 234 -30.02 0.24 -3.55
N TYR A 235 -30.64 1.22 -2.92
CA TYR A 235 -30.79 1.23 -1.45
C TYR A 235 -31.66 0.11 -0.90
N TYR A 236 -32.73 -0.27 -1.60
CA TYR A 236 -33.75 -1.17 -1.07
C TYR A 236 -34.20 -2.21 -2.09
N GLY A 237 -34.65 -3.35 -1.59
CA GLY A 237 -35.30 -4.40 -2.36
C GLY A 237 -34.38 -5.60 -2.62
N THR A 238 -34.89 -6.52 -3.46
CA THR A 238 -34.21 -7.80 -3.75
C THR A 238 -33.61 -7.84 -5.16
N ARG A 239 -33.82 -6.79 -5.96
CA ARG A 239 -33.20 -6.68 -7.29
C ARG A 239 -31.73 -6.33 -7.11
N MET A 240 -30.85 -7.13 -7.68
CA MET A 240 -29.42 -6.88 -7.73
C MET A 240 -29.04 -6.45 -9.16
N ASP A 241 -28.57 -5.21 -9.29
CA ASP A 241 -28.08 -4.61 -10.53
C ASP A 241 -26.72 -4.00 -10.24
N LEU A 242 -25.65 -4.77 -10.47
CA LEU A 242 -24.29 -4.41 -10.08
C LEU A 242 -23.65 -3.50 -11.12
N ALA A 243 -22.75 -2.64 -10.64
CA ALA A 243 -21.93 -1.79 -11.50
C ALA A 243 -21.04 -2.63 -12.43
N PRO A 244 -20.72 -2.13 -13.62
CA PRO A 244 -19.74 -2.78 -14.48
C PRO A 244 -18.32 -2.63 -13.94
N GLY A 245 -17.41 -3.46 -14.47
CA GLY A 245 -16.00 -3.40 -14.11
C GLY A 245 -15.73 -3.81 -12.67
N ALA A 246 -14.67 -3.24 -12.10
CA ALA A 246 -14.27 -3.52 -10.73
C ALA A 246 -15.17 -2.82 -9.68
N ARG A 247 -15.99 -1.85 -10.09
CA ARG A 247 -16.93 -1.16 -9.17
C ARG A 247 -17.94 -2.09 -8.52
N LYS A 248 -18.27 -3.23 -9.11
CA LYS A 248 -19.12 -4.25 -8.46
C LYS A 248 -18.53 -4.82 -7.16
N PHE A 249 -17.21 -4.63 -6.92
CA PHE A 249 -16.52 -5.04 -5.69
C PHE A 249 -16.41 -3.91 -4.67
N ASP A 250 -16.92 -2.71 -4.97
CA ASP A 250 -16.90 -1.59 -4.04
C ASP A 250 -17.63 -1.92 -2.75
N GLN A 251 -16.99 -1.56 -1.63
CA GLN A 251 -17.63 -1.51 -0.33
C GLN A 251 -18.10 -0.07 -0.05
N SER A 252 -19.16 0.10 0.75
CA SER A 252 -19.57 1.44 1.19
C SER A 252 -18.39 2.16 1.83
N PRO A 253 -17.96 3.32 1.30
CA PRO A 253 -16.69 3.93 1.67
C PRO A 253 -16.75 4.58 3.06
N SER A 254 -15.64 4.56 3.76
CA SER A 254 -15.38 5.41 4.92
C SER A 254 -15.06 6.82 4.42
N TRP A 255 -16.07 7.64 4.08
CA TRP A 255 -15.92 8.88 3.34
C TRP A 255 -14.82 9.80 3.86
N PHE A 256 -14.71 10.02 5.17
CA PHE A 256 -13.66 10.87 5.73
C PHE A 256 -12.24 10.37 5.42
N CYS A 257 -12.05 9.05 5.27
CA CYS A 257 -10.78 8.52 4.85
C CYS A 257 -10.46 8.90 3.40
N TYR A 258 -11.47 8.87 2.52
CA TYR A 258 -11.31 9.26 1.11
C TYR A 258 -11.23 10.78 0.92
N VAL A 259 -11.92 11.57 1.75
CA VAL A 259 -11.75 13.03 1.79
C VAL A 259 -10.29 13.43 2.04
N GLY A 260 -9.60 12.71 2.92
CA GLY A 260 -8.17 12.91 3.12
C GLY A 260 -7.30 12.24 2.06
N ALA A 261 -7.76 11.12 1.46
CA ALA A 261 -6.97 10.38 0.47
C ALA A 261 -6.87 11.12 -0.87
N ALA A 262 -7.96 11.69 -1.38
CA ALA A 262 -7.98 12.33 -2.68
C ALA A 262 -6.89 13.42 -2.85
N PRO A 263 -6.81 14.45 -2.00
CA PRO A 263 -5.77 15.47 -2.14
C PRO A 263 -4.36 14.95 -1.86
N ALA A 264 -4.21 13.88 -1.07
CA ALA A 264 -2.91 13.26 -0.82
C ALA A 264 -2.40 12.50 -2.07
N LEU A 265 -3.26 11.73 -2.74
CA LEU A 265 -2.91 11.03 -3.98
C LEU A 265 -2.62 12.04 -5.11
N GLU A 266 -3.46 13.05 -5.28
CA GLU A 266 -3.26 14.12 -6.27
C GLU A 266 -1.93 14.85 -6.07
N LEU A 267 -1.53 15.09 -4.83
CA LEU A 267 -0.22 15.67 -4.52
C LEU A 267 0.93 14.73 -4.94
N ILE A 268 0.81 13.42 -4.72
CA ILE A 268 1.78 12.43 -5.18
C ILE A 268 1.91 12.47 -6.71
N GLU A 269 0.80 12.55 -7.44
CA GLU A 269 0.80 12.69 -8.90
C GLU A 269 1.50 13.98 -9.35
N GLN A 270 1.22 15.10 -8.68
CA GLN A 270 1.83 16.41 -9.00
C GLN A 270 3.35 16.41 -8.78
N ILE A 271 3.83 15.76 -7.72
CA ILE A 271 5.26 15.64 -7.43
C ILE A 271 5.94 14.64 -8.37
N GLY A 272 5.25 13.56 -8.71
CA GLY A 272 5.76 12.44 -9.50
C GLY A 272 6.48 11.38 -8.68
N VAL A 273 6.11 10.12 -8.91
CA VAL A 273 6.61 8.97 -8.14
C VAL A 273 8.13 8.81 -8.23
N GLU A 274 8.71 9.08 -9.40
CA GLU A 274 10.16 9.02 -9.63
C GLU A 274 10.91 10.08 -8.80
N THR A 275 10.36 11.29 -8.67
CA THR A 275 10.92 12.34 -7.82
C THR A 275 10.88 11.93 -6.35
N ILE A 276 9.76 11.36 -5.92
CA ILE A 276 9.57 10.85 -4.56
C ILE A 276 10.55 9.71 -4.28
N GLN A 277 10.70 8.77 -5.21
CA GLN A 277 11.66 7.68 -5.11
C GLN A 277 13.09 8.20 -4.94
N GLN A 278 13.52 9.12 -5.79
CA GLN A 278 14.87 9.70 -5.71
C GLN A 278 15.14 10.37 -4.36
N HIS A 279 14.17 11.16 -3.86
CA HIS A 279 14.26 11.78 -2.54
C HIS A 279 14.38 10.75 -1.42
N ASN A 280 13.47 9.78 -1.40
CA ASN A 280 13.41 8.75 -0.35
C ASN A 280 14.69 7.89 -0.34
N LEU A 281 15.16 7.46 -1.52
CA LEU A 281 16.38 6.65 -1.65
C LEU A 281 17.64 7.42 -1.28
N ALA A 282 17.71 8.72 -1.57
CA ALA A 282 18.83 9.54 -1.16
C ALA A 282 18.99 9.56 0.36
N LEU A 283 17.89 9.78 1.10
CA LEU A 283 17.88 9.79 2.57
C LEU A 283 18.11 8.40 3.17
N ALA A 284 17.47 7.38 2.61
CA ALA A 284 17.65 6.00 3.06
C ALA A 284 19.08 5.53 2.89
N ASN A 285 19.72 5.85 1.76
CA ASN A 285 21.12 5.47 1.51
C ASN A 285 22.11 6.33 2.30
N GLU A 286 21.84 7.59 2.59
CA GLU A 286 22.62 8.41 3.53
C GLU A 286 22.58 7.77 4.94
N PHE A 287 21.41 7.31 5.39
CA PHE A 287 21.26 6.60 6.66
C PHE A 287 21.99 5.25 6.67
N ARG A 288 21.92 4.47 5.56
CA ARG A 288 22.64 3.21 5.39
C ARG A 288 24.15 3.39 5.42
N ASP A 289 24.66 4.39 4.71
CA ASP A 289 26.10 4.72 4.69
C ASP A 289 26.62 5.03 6.10
N GLY A 290 25.87 5.84 6.86
CA GLY A 290 26.19 6.14 8.24
C GLY A 290 26.17 4.93 9.19
N LEU A 291 25.50 3.84 8.80
CA LEU A 291 25.50 2.55 9.52
C LEU A 291 26.53 1.55 8.97
N GLY A 292 27.31 1.91 7.96
CA GLY A 292 28.24 1.00 7.28
C GLY A 292 27.54 -0.09 6.46
N LEU A 293 26.28 0.11 6.06
CA LEU A 293 25.50 -0.82 5.25
C LEU A 293 25.64 -0.49 3.76
N PRO A 294 25.64 -1.48 2.85
CA PRO A 294 25.69 -1.23 1.42
C PRO A 294 24.46 -0.47 0.94
N PRO A 295 24.54 0.29 -0.17
CA PRO A 295 23.38 0.94 -0.77
C PRO A 295 22.24 -0.04 -1.10
N SER A 296 21.00 0.49 -1.13
CA SER A 296 19.80 -0.29 -1.44
C SER A 296 18.85 0.53 -2.33
N ASN A 297 17.93 -0.18 -2.97
CA ASN A 297 16.82 0.39 -3.75
C ASN A 297 15.53 0.57 -2.92
N SER A 298 15.64 0.56 -1.58
CA SER A 298 14.51 0.63 -0.66
C SER A 298 14.48 1.93 0.14
N ALA A 299 13.29 2.51 0.30
CA ALA A 299 13.02 3.62 1.21
C ALA A 299 12.84 3.15 2.68
N ILE A 300 12.91 1.84 2.93
CA ILE A 300 12.85 1.22 4.26
C ILE A 300 14.23 0.66 4.60
N VAL A 301 14.73 0.99 5.79
CA VAL A 301 16.00 0.46 6.30
C VAL A 301 15.74 -0.29 7.60
N SER A 302 16.11 -1.57 7.62
CA SER A 302 16.02 -2.43 8.79
C SER A 302 17.43 -2.72 9.32
N THR A 303 17.64 -2.63 10.64
CA THR A 303 18.92 -2.91 11.29
C THR A 303 18.74 -3.68 12.58
N SER A 304 19.61 -4.65 12.83
CA SER A 304 19.67 -5.46 14.05
C SER A 304 20.63 -4.90 15.11
N LEU A 305 21.02 -3.62 15.00
CA LEU A 305 21.92 -2.99 15.98
C LEU A 305 21.29 -3.01 17.37
N ALA A 306 21.94 -3.68 18.31
CA ALA A 306 21.44 -3.84 19.69
C ALA A 306 21.31 -2.48 20.38
N GLY A 307 20.22 -2.24 21.11
CA GLY A 307 19.95 -0.97 21.78
C GLY A 307 19.45 0.17 20.89
N ALA A 308 19.28 -0.08 19.58
CA ALA A 308 18.87 0.97 18.64
C ALA A 308 17.47 1.52 18.92
N GLN A 309 16.55 0.69 19.41
CA GLN A 309 15.20 1.11 19.78
C GLN A 309 15.22 2.11 20.94
N GLU A 310 15.96 1.80 21.99
CA GLU A 310 16.12 2.62 23.18
C GLU A 310 16.85 3.94 22.86
N ALA A 311 17.87 3.88 22.00
CA ALA A 311 18.58 5.07 21.53
C ALA A 311 17.67 6.02 20.75
N PHE A 312 16.83 5.49 19.84
CA PHE A 312 15.84 6.29 19.13
C PHE A 312 14.80 6.89 20.05
N ALA A 313 14.24 6.08 20.97
CA ALA A 313 13.25 6.57 21.95
C ALA A 313 13.82 7.71 22.80
N SER A 314 15.08 7.57 23.28
CA SER A 314 15.78 8.57 24.08
C SER A 314 16.06 9.87 23.31
N ALA A 315 16.26 9.77 22.00
CA ALA A 315 16.48 10.90 21.09
C ALA A 315 15.18 11.50 20.53
N GLY A 316 14.01 11.00 20.94
CA GLY A 316 12.70 11.44 20.43
C GLY A 316 12.41 10.99 19.00
N ILE A 317 13.16 10.03 18.45
CA ILE A 317 13.00 9.54 17.08
C ILE A 317 11.95 8.42 17.07
N ARG A 318 11.03 8.50 16.11
CA ARG A 318 9.93 7.55 15.94
C ARG A 318 10.18 6.64 14.75
N ALA A 319 10.47 5.37 15.05
CA ALA A 319 10.61 4.28 14.10
C ALA A 319 9.88 3.05 14.64
N ALA A 320 9.76 1.98 13.84
CA ALA A 320 9.11 0.75 14.28
C ALA A 320 10.15 -0.33 14.60
N VAL A 321 9.76 -1.30 15.43
CA VAL A 321 10.47 -2.57 15.56
C VAL A 321 9.65 -3.64 14.84
N ARG A 322 10.29 -4.39 13.95
CA ARG A 322 9.70 -5.49 13.21
C ARG A 322 10.67 -6.66 13.21
N ASP A 323 10.16 -7.82 13.57
CA ASP A 323 10.97 -9.05 13.66
C ASP A 323 12.27 -8.82 14.48
N GLY A 324 12.15 -8.12 15.61
CA GLY A 324 13.28 -7.79 16.49
C GLY A 324 14.29 -6.76 15.95
N LYS A 325 14.04 -6.17 14.76
CA LYS A 325 14.92 -5.19 14.12
C LYS A 325 14.30 -3.81 14.13
N LEU A 326 15.12 -2.78 14.35
CA LEU A 326 14.71 -1.39 14.16
C LEU A 326 14.47 -1.14 12.68
N ARG A 327 13.30 -0.62 12.33
CA ARG A 327 12.89 -0.28 10.96
C ARG A 327 12.63 1.21 10.85
N ALA A 328 13.50 1.93 10.15
CA ALA A 328 13.32 3.31 9.73
C ALA A 328 12.76 3.38 8.30
N SER A 329 11.99 4.42 7.99
CA SER A 329 11.43 4.64 6.65
C SER A 329 11.35 6.13 6.34
N PHE A 330 11.73 6.49 5.11
CA PHE A 330 11.99 7.86 4.67
C PHE A 330 10.98 8.28 3.62
N HIS A 331 10.41 9.49 3.76
CA HIS A 331 9.41 10.01 2.83
C HIS A 331 9.57 11.52 2.65
N LEU A 332 8.69 12.16 1.87
CA LEU A 332 8.75 13.57 1.47
C LEU A 332 8.96 14.57 2.62
N TYR A 333 8.44 14.30 3.78
CA TYR A 333 8.60 15.13 4.99
C TYR A 333 9.86 14.83 5.81
N THR A 334 10.61 13.80 5.45
CA THR A 334 11.89 13.47 6.10
C THR A 334 12.98 14.36 5.53
N THR A 335 13.82 14.89 6.40
CA THR A 335 14.91 15.80 6.06
C THR A 335 16.28 15.17 6.34
N PRO A 336 17.38 15.70 5.76
CA PRO A 336 18.73 15.29 6.14
C PRO A 336 19.03 15.51 7.64
N ALA A 337 18.42 16.52 8.27
CA ALA A 337 18.56 16.74 9.70
C ALA A 337 18.00 15.57 10.52
N ASP A 338 16.87 14.97 10.11
CA ASP A 338 16.32 13.77 10.74
C ASP A 338 17.28 12.57 10.60
N VAL A 339 17.90 12.40 9.42
CA VAL A 339 18.91 11.36 9.18
C VAL A 339 20.12 11.57 10.09
N HIS A 340 20.66 12.79 10.18
CA HIS A 340 21.80 13.10 11.02
C HIS A 340 21.48 12.90 12.51
N GLN A 341 20.27 13.29 12.96
CA GLN A 341 19.81 13.05 14.34
C GLN A 341 19.76 11.54 14.63
N ALA A 342 19.23 10.75 13.69
CA ALA A 342 19.12 9.30 13.82
C ALA A 342 20.51 8.63 13.90
N LEU A 343 21.44 9.03 13.04
CA LEU A 343 22.81 8.53 13.07
C LEU A 343 23.55 8.93 14.35
N ALA A 344 23.37 10.17 14.82
CA ALA A 344 23.96 10.63 16.06
C ALA A 344 23.48 9.81 17.28
N ALA A 345 22.19 9.44 17.30
CA ALA A 345 21.62 8.59 18.34
C ALA A 345 22.19 7.16 18.33
N LEU A 346 22.53 6.61 17.15
CA LEU A 346 23.04 5.25 17.00
C LEU A 346 24.58 5.16 17.13
N LYS A 347 25.29 6.28 16.98
CA LYS A 347 26.77 6.30 17.01
C LYS A 347 27.39 5.64 18.25
N PRO A 348 26.84 5.77 19.48
CA PRO A 348 27.41 5.10 20.66
C PRO A 348 27.28 3.57 20.64
N LEU A 349 26.50 3.01 19.72
CA LEU A 349 26.22 1.58 19.63
C LEU A 349 27.02 0.88 18.52
N GLN A 350 27.70 1.64 17.68
CA GLN A 350 28.60 1.15 16.61
C GLN A 350 30.01 0.92 17.16
#